data_a3c06c9665f720220914c143a2a43ee3
#
_entry.id   a3c06c9665f720220914c143a2a43ee3
#
_cell.length_a   1.000
_cell.length_b   1.000
_cell.length_c   1.000
_cell.angle_alpha   90.00
_cell.angle_beta   90.00
_cell.angle_gamma   90.00
#
_symmetry.space_group_name_H-M   'P 1'
#
loop_
_entity.id
_entity.type
_entity.pdbx_description
1 polymer ?
#
loop_
_entity_poly.entity_id
_entity_poly.type
_entity_poly.pdbx_seq_one_letter_code
_entity_poly.pdbx_strand_id
1 'polypeptide(L)'
;MFGLREAGVIGFSVAVAGGVAYFIWSHSTSSGEKKKEKLQSKPVESAGTQVLVLGLDGAGKTSLLHCLATGSLEQDMQPTQGFNAVSINKEDLHIEFLEIGGKEELRPYWQKYMSRALVLVFVVDSSSAELFPVAKKHLHELLASDPLLPLMVLANKQDLPGSCSITDLHDALCLSEVGDRRLFLIGTYVKKGEAELSSGVQDARDLIVQMVCDGR
;
A
#
# COMPACT_ATOMS: atom_id res chain seq x y z
N MET A 1 39.02 -30.22 2.95
CA MET A 1 38.14 -29.63 3.96
C MET A 1 37.29 -28.58 3.27
N PHE A 2 36.11 -28.95 2.89
CA PHE A 2 35.16 -28.06 2.19
C PHE A 2 34.15 -27.60 3.22
N GLY A 3 34.09 -26.29 3.48
CA GLY A 3 33.06 -25.68 4.31
C GLY A 3 31.85 -25.34 3.46
N LEU A 4 30.75 -26.00 3.70
CA LEU A 4 29.43 -25.64 3.17
C LEU A 4 28.97 -24.31 3.82
N ARG A 5 28.77 -23.29 2.99
CA ARG A 5 27.98 -22.10 3.35
C ARG A 5 26.52 -22.49 3.19
N GLU A 6 25.81 -22.56 4.27
CA GLU A 6 24.35 -22.68 4.27
C GLU A 6 23.75 -21.38 3.74
N ALA A 7 23.17 -21.45 2.55
CA ALA A 7 22.29 -20.41 2.04
C ALA A 7 20.93 -20.54 2.76
N GLY A 8 20.65 -19.62 3.66
CA GLY A 8 19.35 -19.51 4.30
C GLY A 8 18.26 -19.21 3.28
N VAL A 9 17.41 -20.18 3.01
CA VAL A 9 16.22 -20.02 2.18
C VAL A 9 15.22 -19.21 2.98
N ILE A 10 15.04 -17.94 2.61
CA ILE A 10 13.99 -17.10 3.17
C ILE A 10 12.67 -17.55 2.51
N GLY A 11 11.86 -18.29 3.27
CA GLY A 11 10.54 -18.71 2.83
C GLY A 11 9.57 -17.53 2.79
N PHE A 12 9.20 -17.11 1.60
CA PHE A 12 8.09 -16.17 1.41
C PHE A 12 6.79 -16.94 1.31
N SER A 13 5.89 -16.74 2.28
CA SER A 13 4.53 -17.26 2.18
C SER A 13 3.63 -16.16 1.57
N VAL A 14 3.31 -16.32 0.30
CA VAL A 14 2.29 -15.50 -0.36
C VAL A 14 0.94 -16.18 -0.16
N ALA A 15 0.12 -15.66 0.74
CA ALA A 15 -1.26 -16.09 0.88
C ALA A 15 -2.13 -15.31 -0.11
N VAL A 16 -2.39 -15.90 -1.27
CA VAL A 16 -3.25 -15.32 -2.30
C VAL A 16 -4.71 -15.65 -2.04
N ALA A 17 -5.50 -14.62 -1.78
CA ALA A 17 -6.90 -14.42 -2.19
C ALA A 17 -7.91 -15.59 -2.09
N GLY A 18 -8.01 -16.25 -0.95
CA GLY A 18 -9.20 -17.08 -0.66
C GLY A 18 -10.10 -16.50 0.45
N GLY A 19 -9.57 -15.59 1.28
CA GLY A 19 -10.23 -15.10 2.48
C GLY A 19 -11.26 -13.99 2.29
N VAL A 20 -11.16 -13.22 1.22
CA VAL A 20 -11.97 -12.00 1.04
C VAL A 20 -13.38 -12.33 0.55
N ALA A 21 -13.54 -13.33 -0.32
CA ALA A 21 -14.86 -13.79 -0.76
C ALA A 21 -15.68 -14.40 0.40
N TYR A 22 -15.02 -15.06 1.34
CA TYR A 22 -15.64 -15.63 2.54
C TYR A 22 -16.13 -14.55 3.51
N PHE A 23 -15.41 -13.45 3.67
CA PHE A 23 -15.77 -12.38 4.59
C PHE A 23 -17.00 -11.58 4.13
N ILE A 24 -17.17 -11.38 2.83
CA ILE A 24 -18.35 -10.69 2.27
C ILE A 24 -19.58 -11.60 2.32
N TRP A 25 -19.41 -12.90 2.10
CA TRP A 25 -20.51 -13.87 2.14
C TRP A 25 -21.02 -14.13 3.56
N SER A 26 -20.14 -14.14 4.58
CA SER A 26 -20.52 -14.38 5.98
C SER A 26 -21.31 -13.23 6.61
N HIS A 27 -21.21 -11.99 6.05
CA HIS A 27 -22.00 -10.84 6.52
C HIS A 27 -23.43 -10.78 5.96
N SER A 28 -23.76 -11.60 4.94
CA SER A 28 -25.06 -11.56 4.26
C SER A 28 -26.06 -12.62 4.74
N THR A 29 -25.66 -13.57 5.59
CA THR A 29 -26.54 -14.70 5.97
C THR A 29 -26.64 -14.95 7.48
N SER A 30 -26.88 -13.91 8.29
CA SER A 30 -27.21 -14.12 9.70
C SER A 30 -28.48 -13.38 10.10
N SER A 31 -29.61 -14.02 9.82
CA SER A 31 -30.84 -13.79 10.57
C SER A 31 -31.23 -15.10 11.25
N GLY A 32 -31.17 -15.11 12.59
CA GLY A 32 -31.88 -16.06 13.43
C GLY A 32 -31.03 -17.16 14.07
N GLU A 33 -30.60 -16.99 15.28
CA GLU A 33 -31.00 -17.75 16.45
C GLU A 33 -30.11 -17.45 17.67
N LYS A 34 -30.77 -17.18 18.80
CA LYS A 34 -30.13 -16.94 20.11
C LYS A 34 -29.56 -18.23 20.66
N LYS A 35 -28.25 -18.26 21.00
CA LYS A 35 -27.75 -19.13 22.08
C LYS A 35 -26.63 -18.44 22.82
N LYS A 36 -26.78 -18.47 24.14
CA LYS A 36 -25.89 -17.90 25.16
C LYS A 36 -24.51 -18.53 25.19
N GLU A 37 -23.56 -17.71 25.63
CA GLU A 37 -22.35 -18.03 26.39
C GLU A 37 -21.03 -18.22 25.64
N LYS A 38 -20.14 -17.27 25.75
CA LYS A 38 -18.98 -17.31 26.65
C LYS A 38 -18.20 -15.99 26.50
N LEU A 39 -17.86 -15.43 27.65
CA LEU A 39 -16.89 -14.36 27.82
C LEU A 39 -15.56 -14.77 27.13
N GLN A 40 -15.37 -14.38 25.87
CA GLN A 40 -14.07 -14.40 25.24
C GLN A 40 -13.54 -12.98 25.23
N SER A 41 -12.40 -12.82 25.90
CA SER A 41 -11.56 -11.64 25.88
C SER A 41 -11.61 -10.96 24.51
N LYS A 42 -11.99 -9.68 24.51
CA LYS A 42 -11.81 -8.81 23.32
C LYS A 42 -10.40 -9.05 22.80
N PRO A 43 -10.22 -9.30 21.48
CA PRO A 43 -8.90 -9.17 20.92
C PRO A 43 -8.46 -7.75 21.27
N VAL A 44 -7.31 -7.61 21.90
CA VAL A 44 -6.57 -6.37 21.97
C VAL A 44 -6.45 -5.97 20.51
N GLU A 45 -7.12 -4.90 20.09
CA GLU A 45 -6.85 -4.27 18.80
C GLU A 45 -5.36 -3.92 18.85
N SER A 46 -4.56 -4.74 18.23
CA SER A 46 -3.17 -4.42 17.97
C SER A 46 -3.19 -3.10 17.21
N ALA A 47 -2.65 -2.06 17.82
CA ALA A 47 -2.44 -0.78 17.16
C ALA A 47 -1.84 -1.08 15.79
N GLY A 48 -2.52 -0.61 14.74
CA GLY A 48 -2.37 -1.11 13.38
C GLY A 48 -0.91 -1.13 12.92
N THR A 49 -0.53 -2.23 12.34
CA THR A 49 0.70 -2.38 11.56
C THR A 49 0.37 -2.32 10.07
N GLN A 50 -0.72 -1.65 9.70
CA GLN A 50 -1.25 -1.66 8.36
C GLN A 50 -0.78 -0.44 7.55
N VAL A 51 -0.11 -0.70 6.45
CA VAL A 51 0.23 0.31 5.43
C VAL A 51 -0.88 0.31 4.38
N LEU A 52 -1.59 1.42 4.25
CA LEU A 52 -2.68 1.56 3.28
C LEU A 52 -2.15 2.08 1.95
N VAL A 53 -2.35 1.32 0.87
CA VAL A 53 -1.87 1.66 -0.48
C VAL A 53 -3.05 2.07 -1.35
N LEU A 54 -3.10 3.35 -1.70
CA LEU A 54 -4.17 3.96 -2.50
C LEU A 54 -3.61 4.68 -3.73
N GLY A 55 -4.49 5.11 -4.60
CA GLY A 55 -4.18 5.84 -5.84
C GLY A 55 -5.14 5.46 -6.95
N LEU A 56 -5.19 6.24 -8.01
CA LEU A 56 -6.12 6.03 -9.11
C LEU A 56 -5.88 4.70 -9.84
N ASP A 57 -6.84 4.30 -10.63
CA ASP A 57 -6.70 3.12 -11.49
C ASP A 57 -5.55 3.30 -12.47
N GLY A 58 -4.81 2.23 -12.74
CA GLY A 58 -3.65 2.29 -13.63
C GLY A 58 -2.38 2.91 -13.04
N ALA A 59 -2.37 3.45 -11.81
CA ALA A 59 -1.19 4.08 -11.20
C ALA A 59 -0.02 3.09 -10.91
N GLY A 60 -0.26 1.78 -11.01
CA GLY A 60 0.76 0.75 -10.81
C GLY A 60 0.91 0.29 -9.36
N LYS A 61 -0.11 0.50 -8.51
CA LYS A 61 -0.11 0.10 -7.09
C LYS A 61 0.25 -1.35 -6.88
N THR A 62 -0.44 -2.27 -7.58
CA THR A 62 -0.27 -3.72 -7.45
C THR A 62 1.15 -4.16 -7.82
N SER A 63 1.70 -3.61 -8.91
CA SER A 63 3.06 -3.92 -9.34
C SER A 63 4.10 -3.41 -8.33
N LEU A 64 3.93 -2.18 -7.84
CA LEU A 64 4.79 -1.63 -6.79
C LEU A 64 4.71 -2.47 -5.50
N LEU A 65 3.50 -2.79 -5.06
CA LEU A 65 3.29 -3.58 -3.85
C LEU A 65 3.92 -4.96 -3.96
N HIS A 66 3.79 -5.61 -5.13
CA HIS A 66 4.46 -6.88 -5.39
C HIS A 66 5.98 -6.74 -5.29
N CYS A 67 6.57 -5.71 -5.92
CA CYS A 67 8.00 -5.44 -5.84
C CYS A 67 8.49 -5.13 -4.43
N LEU A 68 7.75 -4.33 -3.66
CA LEU A 68 8.05 -4.04 -2.26
C LEU A 68 8.08 -5.32 -1.42
N ALA A 69 7.20 -6.28 -1.71
CA ALA A 69 7.10 -7.53 -0.97
C ALA A 69 8.11 -8.59 -1.39
N THR A 70 8.32 -8.78 -2.70
CA THR A 70 9.09 -9.90 -3.26
C THR A 70 10.49 -9.54 -3.75
N GLY A 71 10.72 -8.25 -4.03
CA GLY A 71 11.99 -7.77 -4.58
C GLY A 71 12.08 -7.79 -6.11
N SER A 72 11.07 -8.28 -6.82
CA SER A 72 11.07 -8.36 -8.29
C SER A 72 9.67 -8.33 -8.88
N LEU A 73 9.55 -8.12 -10.19
CA LEU A 73 8.31 -8.26 -10.94
C LEU A 73 8.52 -9.23 -12.10
N GLU A 74 8.07 -10.47 -11.94
CA GLU A 74 8.22 -11.51 -12.98
C GLU A 74 7.03 -11.57 -13.95
N GLN A 75 5.85 -11.17 -13.51
CA GLN A 75 4.59 -11.24 -14.27
C GLN A 75 3.89 -9.90 -14.33
N ASP A 76 3.10 -9.70 -15.40
CA ASP A 76 2.23 -8.53 -15.50
C ASP A 76 1.08 -8.66 -14.50
N MET A 77 0.91 -7.62 -13.70
CA MET A 77 -0.15 -7.58 -12.69
C MET A 77 -1.46 -7.13 -13.33
N GLN A 78 -2.53 -7.85 -13.02
CA GLN A 78 -3.88 -7.44 -13.42
C GLN A 78 -4.39 -6.32 -12.49
N PRO A 79 -5.23 -5.41 -13.00
CA PRO A 79 -5.85 -4.38 -12.17
C PRO A 79 -6.62 -5.00 -11.00
N THR A 80 -6.43 -4.44 -9.81
CA THR A 80 -7.09 -4.91 -8.59
C THR A 80 -8.59 -4.62 -8.64
N GLN A 81 -9.39 -5.69 -8.66
CA GLN A 81 -10.86 -5.62 -8.70
C GLN A 81 -11.48 -5.61 -7.29
N GLY A 82 -10.86 -4.98 -6.32
CA GLY A 82 -11.31 -4.94 -4.94
C GLY A 82 -10.16 -4.59 -4.02
N PHE A 83 -9.76 -5.53 -3.21
CA PHE A 83 -8.70 -5.39 -2.21
C PHE A 83 -7.59 -6.41 -2.49
N ASN A 84 -6.37 -6.02 -2.20
CA ASN A 84 -5.22 -6.90 -2.24
C ASN A 84 -4.41 -6.70 -0.94
N ALA A 85 -4.13 -7.78 -0.22
CA ALA A 85 -3.36 -7.74 1.01
C ALA A 85 -2.07 -8.53 0.86
N VAL A 86 -0.96 -7.90 1.22
CA VAL A 86 0.37 -8.50 1.17
C VAL A 86 1.07 -8.23 2.49
N SER A 87 1.74 -9.24 3.04
CA SER A 87 2.50 -9.10 4.29
C SER A 87 3.99 -9.28 4.04
N ILE A 88 4.77 -8.42 4.67
CA ILE A 88 6.23 -8.56 4.75
C ILE A 88 6.57 -8.97 6.18
N ASN A 89 7.24 -10.13 6.30
CA ASN A 89 7.76 -10.61 7.57
C ASN A 89 9.29 -10.53 7.52
N LYS A 90 9.89 -9.76 8.43
CA LYS A 90 11.34 -9.65 8.56
C LYS A 90 11.69 -9.67 10.05
N GLU A 91 12.33 -10.73 10.50
CA GLU A 91 12.67 -10.94 11.92
C GLU A 91 11.42 -10.80 12.82
N ASP A 92 11.41 -9.82 13.72
CA ASP A 92 10.30 -9.53 14.64
C ASP A 92 9.30 -8.50 14.06
N LEU A 93 9.47 -8.07 12.80
CA LEU A 93 8.63 -7.09 12.15
C LEU A 93 7.64 -7.74 11.20
N HIS A 94 6.36 -7.53 11.47
CA HIS A 94 5.25 -7.89 10.59
C HIS A 94 4.59 -6.61 10.07
N ILE A 95 4.61 -6.40 8.76
CA ILE A 95 3.95 -5.27 8.10
C ILE A 95 2.90 -5.83 7.15
N GLU A 96 1.68 -5.40 7.35
CA GLU A 96 0.56 -5.71 6.46
C GLU A 96 0.31 -4.53 5.53
N PHE A 97 0.36 -4.77 4.23
CA PHE A 97 -0.03 -3.82 3.20
C PHE A 97 -1.44 -4.15 2.74
N LEU A 98 -2.31 -3.17 2.75
CA LEU A 98 -3.64 -3.26 2.18
C LEU A 98 -3.75 -2.32 0.99
N GLU A 99 -3.87 -2.87 -0.20
CA GLU A 99 -4.19 -2.14 -1.41
C GLU A 99 -5.70 -2.15 -1.65
N ILE A 100 -6.25 -0.99 -1.97
CA ILE A 100 -7.64 -0.86 -2.45
C ILE A 100 -7.59 -0.38 -3.90
N GLY A 101 -8.38 -1.00 -4.76
CA GLY A 101 -8.45 -0.66 -6.18
C GLY A 101 -8.78 0.81 -6.42
N GLY A 102 -8.25 1.36 -7.52
CA GLY A 102 -8.35 2.78 -7.86
C GLY A 102 -9.55 3.16 -8.71
N LYS A 103 -10.37 2.19 -9.13
CA LYS A 103 -11.58 2.44 -9.90
C LYS A 103 -12.57 3.29 -9.11
N GLU A 104 -13.37 4.06 -9.82
CA GLU A 104 -14.27 5.05 -9.22
C GLU A 104 -15.24 4.43 -8.21
N GLU A 105 -15.77 3.25 -8.51
CA GLU A 105 -16.66 2.50 -7.62
C GLU A 105 -16.01 2.02 -6.31
N LEU A 106 -14.68 1.97 -6.25
CA LEU A 106 -13.93 1.53 -5.06
C LEU A 106 -13.46 2.70 -4.17
N ARG A 107 -13.36 3.92 -4.72
CA ARG A 107 -12.87 5.10 -3.98
C ARG A 107 -13.70 5.44 -2.74
N PRO A 108 -15.05 5.28 -2.71
CA PRO A 108 -15.85 5.49 -1.50
C PRO A 108 -15.44 4.62 -0.30
N TYR A 109 -14.75 3.50 -0.56
CA TYR A 109 -14.26 2.63 0.50
C TYR A 109 -12.93 3.10 1.10
N TRP A 110 -12.15 3.94 0.41
CA TRP A 110 -10.83 4.39 0.86
C TRP A 110 -10.87 5.02 2.25
N GLN A 111 -11.81 5.94 2.45
CA GLN A 111 -11.97 6.65 3.72
C GLN A 111 -12.20 5.71 4.90
N LYS A 112 -12.89 4.60 4.69
CA LYS A 112 -13.24 3.63 5.73
C LYS A 112 -12.01 2.92 6.33
N TYR A 113 -10.93 2.81 5.58
CA TYR A 113 -9.71 2.14 6.02
C TYR A 113 -8.64 3.08 6.57
N MET A 114 -8.83 4.40 6.44
CA MET A 114 -7.87 5.40 6.92
C MET A 114 -7.61 5.28 8.42
N SER A 115 -8.64 5.02 9.23
CA SER A 115 -8.52 4.91 10.70
C SER A 115 -7.67 3.73 11.19
N ARG A 116 -7.33 2.80 10.31
CA ARG A 116 -6.50 1.63 10.61
C ARG A 116 -5.08 1.75 10.08
N ALA A 117 -4.82 2.79 9.30
CA ALA A 117 -3.53 2.99 8.66
C ALA A 117 -2.52 3.61 9.62
N LEU A 118 -1.31 3.07 9.67
CA LEU A 118 -0.13 3.70 10.26
C LEU A 118 0.56 4.64 9.28
N VAL A 119 0.47 4.32 7.99
CA VAL A 119 1.06 5.08 6.90
C VAL A 119 0.11 5.01 5.71
N LEU A 120 -0.15 6.15 5.07
CA LEU A 120 -0.78 6.20 3.76
C LEU A 120 0.31 6.25 2.67
N VAL A 121 0.32 5.25 1.80
CA VAL A 121 1.10 5.26 0.55
C VAL A 121 0.15 5.59 -0.59
N PHE A 122 0.35 6.76 -1.21
CA PHE A 122 -0.48 7.22 -2.32
C PHE A 122 0.31 7.17 -3.63
N VAL A 123 -0.09 6.30 -4.55
CA VAL A 123 0.62 6.06 -5.81
C VAL A 123 0.00 6.87 -6.93
N VAL A 124 0.84 7.63 -7.64
CA VAL A 124 0.44 8.47 -8.76
C VAL A 124 1.21 8.07 -10.02
N ASP A 125 0.51 7.94 -11.12
CA ASP A 125 1.14 7.80 -12.45
C ASP A 125 1.70 9.14 -12.88
N SER A 126 3.02 9.29 -12.84
CA SER A 126 3.69 10.55 -13.19
C SER A 126 3.66 10.90 -14.68
N SER A 127 3.27 9.94 -15.52
CA SER A 127 3.13 10.13 -16.97
C SER A 127 1.73 10.59 -17.41
N SER A 128 0.77 10.66 -16.48
CA SER A 128 -0.65 10.94 -16.75
C SER A 128 -1.08 12.26 -16.09
N ALA A 129 -0.55 13.39 -16.57
CA ALA A 129 -0.78 14.72 -15.98
C ALA A 129 -2.26 15.11 -15.94
N GLU A 130 -3.06 14.61 -16.87
CA GLU A 130 -4.52 14.83 -16.93
C GLU A 130 -5.26 14.27 -15.72
N LEU A 131 -4.68 13.30 -15.01
CA LEU A 131 -5.25 12.68 -13.81
C LEU A 131 -4.84 13.38 -12.51
N PHE A 132 -3.87 14.28 -12.52
CA PHE A 132 -3.38 14.96 -11.32
C PHE A 132 -4.48 15.73 -10.57
N PRO A 133 -5.40 16.46 -11.22
CA PRO A 133 -6.48 17.13 -10.51
C PRO A 133 -7.40 16.16 -9.75
N VAL A 134 -7.66 14.98 -10.32
CA VAL A 134 -8.48 13.94 -9.68
C VAL A 134 -7.72 13.29 -8.52
N ALA A 135 -6.43 12.99 -8.73
CA ALA A 135 -5.56 12.44 -7.69
C ALA A 135 -5.44 13.41 -6.50
N LYS A 136 -5.18 14.71 -6.76
CA LYS A 136 -5.13 15.77 -5.76
C LYS A 136 -6.41 15.80 -4.93
N LYS A 137 -7.57 15.89 -5.60
CA LYS A 137 -8.88 15.95 -4.92
C LYS A 137 -9.04 14.82 -3.92
N HIS A 138 -8.86 13.57 -4.36
CA HIS A 138 -9.04 12.42 -3.49
C HIS A 138 -7.99 12.33 -2.39
N LEU A 139 -6.74 12.67 -2.68
CA LEU A 139 -5.68 12.70 -1.66
C LEU A 139 -6.04 13.68 -0.54
N HIS A 140 -6.40 14.93 -0.87
CA HIS A 140 -6.75 15.94 0.14
C HIS A 140 -8.03 15.58 0.92
N GLU A 141 -9.04 15.00 0.27
CA GLU A 141 -10.24 14.48 0.94
C GLU A 141 -9.89 13.40 1.98
N LEU A 142 -9.00 12.48 1.66
CA LEU A 142 -8.52 11.44 2.58
C LEU A 142 -7.77 12.04 3.78
N LEU A 143 -6.85 12.95 3.51
CA LEU A 143 -5.99 13.54 4.50
C LEU A 143 -6.72 14.46 5.50
N ALA A 144 -7.89 14.96 5.13
CA ALA A 144 -8.72 15.79 6.01
C ALA A 144 -9.23 15.03 7.24
N SER A 145 -9.30 13.70 7.19
CA SER A 145 -9.80 12.88 8.29
C SER A 145 -8.78 12.62 9.41
N ASP A 146 -7.48 12.68 9.07
CA ASP A 146 -6.40 12.49 10.04
C ASP A 146 -5.24 13.43 9.70
N PRO A 147 -5.05 14.53 10.46
CA PRO A 147 -4.02 15.53 10.18
C PRO A 147 -2.60 15.04 10.45
N LEU A 148 -2.42 13.96 11.20
CA LEU A 148 -1.11 13.46 11.62
C LEU A 148 -0.66 12.20 10.89
N LEU A 149 -1.56 11.53 10.16
CA LEU A 149 -1.22 10.30 9.45
C LEU A 149 -0.02 10.53 8.51
N PRO A 150 1.08 9.80 8.67
CA PRO A 150 2.22 9.90 7.77
C PRO A 150 1.83 9.57 6.32
N LEU A 151 2.33 10.38 5.39
CA LEU A 151 2.05 10.25 3.97
C LEU A 151 3.33 9.96 3.19
N MET A 152 3.28 8.93 2.36
CA MET A 152 4.26 8.70 1.31
C MET A 152 3.55 8.79 -0.04
N VAL A 153 4.01 9.69 -0.90
CA VAL A 153 3.57 9.79 -2.29
C VAL A 153 4.61 9.14 -3.18
N LEU A 154 4.20 8.16 -3.97
CA LEU A 154 5.06 7.50 -4.95
C LEU A 154 4.72 8.02 -6.35
N ALA A 155 5.62 8.86 -6.90
CA ALA A 155 5.58 9.31 -8.28
C ALA A 155 6.03 8.16 -9.19
N ASN A 156 5.10 7.28 -9.53
CA ASN A 156 5.39 6.05 -10.24
C ASN A 156 5.50 6.25 -11.75
N LYS A 157 6.11 5.28 -12.43
CA LYS A 157 6.35 5.25 -13.88
C LYS A 157 7.31 6.34 -14.36
N GLN A 158 8.33 6.67 -13.54
CA GLN A 158 9.37 7.63 -13.89
C GLN A 158 10.23 7.20 -15.10
N ASP A 159 10.14 5.95 -15.50
CA ASP A 159 10.78 5.38 -16.68
C ASP A 159 10.05 5.66 -18.00
N LEU A 160 8.80 6.14 -17.92
CA LEU A 160 8.01 6.42 -19.11
C LEU A 160 8.30 7.81 -19.69
N PRO A 161 8.29 7.94 -21.03
CA PRO A 161 8.36 9.24 -21.69
C PRO A 161 7.19 10.13 -21.24
N GLY A 162 7.48 11.38 -20.92
CA GLY A 162 6.47 12.34 -20.48
C GLY A 162 6.14 12.28 -18.99
N SER A 163 6.84 11.44 -18.21
CA SER A 163 6.74 11.53 -16.74
C SER A 163 7.16 12.90 -16.24
N CYS A 164 6.37 13.47 -15.34
CA CYS A 164 6.70 14.76 -14.73
C CYS A 164 7.80 14.62 -13.68
N SER A 165 8.49 15.71 -13.40
CA SER A 165 9.46 15.76 -12.31
C SER A 165 8.79 15.62 -10.94
N ILE A 166 9.58 15.26 -9.93
CA ILE A 166 9.10 15.19 -8.54
C ILE A 166 8.60 16.56 -8.05
N THR A 167 9.28 17.64 -8.44
CA THR A 167 8.87 19.00 -8.09
C THR A 167 7.55 19.38 -8.75
N ASP A 168 7.37 19.08 -10.04
CA ASP A 168 6.13 19.38 -10.74
C ASP A 168 4.95 18.59 -10.15
N LEU A 169 5.17 17.33 -9.76
CA LEU A 169 4.14 16.52 -9.10
C LEU A 169 3.79 17.07 -7.72
N HIS A 170 4.80 17.50 -6.94
CA HIS A 170 4.59 18.16 -5.65
C HIS A 170 3.64 19.35 -5.78
N ASP A 171 3.89 20.20 -6.77
CA ASP A 171 3.09 21.40 -7.01
C ASP A 171 1.70 21.06 -7.57
N ALA A 172 1.62 20.12 -8.51
CA ALA A 172 0.35 19.68 -9.09
C ALA A 172 -0.61 19.09 -8.05
N LEU A 173 -0.08 18.36 -7.08
CA LEU A 173 -0.85 17.78 -5.98
C LEU A 173 -1.00 18.74 -4.79
N CYS A 174 -0.42 19.94 -4.82
CA CYS A 174 -0.38 20.91 -3.71
C CYS A 174 0.07 20.26 -2.39
N LEU A 175 1.18 19.54 -2.40
CA LEU A 175 1.65 18.82 -1.22
C LEU A 175 2.16 19.75 -0.11
N SER A 176 2.42 21.03 -0.39
CA SER A 176 2.68 22.06 0.62
C SER A 176 1.47 22.34 1.52
N GLU A 177 0.26 21.96 1.09
CA GLU A 177 -1.00 22.22 1.81
C GLU A 177 -1.48 21.02 2.66
N VAL A 178 -0.71 19.92 2.74
CA VAL A 178 -1.15 18.71 3.45
C VAL A 178 -0.92 18.76 4.97
N GLY A 179 -0.51 19.90 5.52
CA GLY A 179 -0.29 20.12 6.95
C GLY A 179 1.09 19.64 7.44
N ASP A 180 1.26 19.58 8.78
CA ASP A 180 2.54 19.27 9.43
C ASP A 180 2.85 17.77 9.55
N ARG A 181 2.20 16.93 8.72
CA ARG A 181 2.43 15.49 8.72
C ARG A 181 3.82 15.15 8.16
N ARG A 182 4.34 14.00 8.56
CA ARG A 182 5.54 13.44 7.91
C ARG A 182 5.17 13.11 6.45
N LEU A 183 5.83 13.80 5.50
CA LEU A 183 5.62 13.66 4.07
C LEU A 183 6.90 13.17 3.40
N PHE A 184 6.77 12.13 2.58
CA PHE A 184 7.82 11.66 1.68
C PHE A 184 7.27 11.63 0.25
N LEU A 185 8.06 12.13 -0.70
CA LEU A 185 7.74 12.08 -2.13
C LEU A 185 8.91 11.44 -2.87
N ILE A 186 8.67 10.27 -3.47
CA ILE A 186 9.72 9.44 -4.07
C ILE A 186 9.33 9.08 -5.50
N GLY A 187 10.29 9.26 -6.43
CA GLY A 187 10.15 8.78 -7.80
C GLY A 187 10.38 7.28 -7.86
N THR A 188 9.44 6.56 -8.45
CA THR A 188 9.53 5.11 -8.59
C THR A 188 9.22 4.66 -10.02
N TYR A 189 9.72 3.50 -10.35
CA TYR A 189 9.28 2.74 -11.51
C TYR A 189 9.50 1.25 -11.28
N VAL A 190 8.77 0.44 -12.00
CA VAL A 190 8.85 -1.02 -11.93
C VAL A 190 8.92 -1.55 -13.35
N LYS A 191 9.93 -2.34 -13.64
CA LYS A 191 10.08 -3.04 -14.92
C LYS A 191 10.03 -4.54 -14.72
N LYS A 192 9.34 -5.19 -15.63
CA LYS A 192 9.25 -6.66 -15.68
C LYS A 192 10.60 -7.25 -16.06
N GLY A 193 10.99 -8.31 -15.36
CA GLY A 193 12.21 -9.07 -15.64
C GLY A 193 13.50 -8.41 -15.14
N GLU A 194 13.44 -7.28 -14.44
CA GLU A 194 14.60 -6.75 -13.74
C GLU A 194 14.82 -7.54 -12.43
N ALA A 195 16.07 -8.01 -12.25
CA ALA A 195 16.44 -8.80 -11.07
C ALA A 195 16.61 -7.96 -9.81
N GLU A 196 16.77 -6.64 -9.95
CA GLU A 196 16.97 -5.71 -8.86
C GLU A 196 15.87 -4.64 -8.87
N LEU A 197 15.49 -4.23 -7.68
CA LEU A 197 14.57 -3.11 -7.49
C LEU A 197 15.25 -1.81 -7.96
N SER A 198 14.48 -0.92 -8.59
CA SER A 198 14.94 0.45 -8.79
C SER A 198 15.23 1.12 -7.44
N SER A 199 16.22 2.03 -7.42
CA SER A 199 16.62 2.73 -6.18
C SER A 199 15.43 3.36 -5.46
N GLY A 200 14.51 4.00 -6.21
CA GLY A 200 13.32 4.62 -5.61
C GLY A 200 12.36 3.63 -4.96
N VAL A 201 12.22 2.41 -5.48
CA VAL A 201 11.41 1.37 -4.84
C VAL A 201 12.10 0.85 -3.58
N GLN A 202 13.42 0.73 -3.60
CA GLN A 202 14.20 0.33 -2.43
C GLN A 202 14.13 1.38 -1.32
N ASP A 203 14.32 2.66 -1.67
CA ASP A 203 14.19 3.79 -0.73
C ASP A 203 12.80 3.84 -0.12
N ALA A 204 11.75 3.66 -0.93
CA ALA A 204 10.36 3.62 -0.45
C ALA A 204 10.15 2.47 0.54
N ARG A 205 10.68 1.27 0.27
CA ARG A 205 10.60 0.11 1.15
C ARG A 205 11.24 0.39 2.50
N ASP A 206 12.46 0.90 2.50
CA ASP A 206 13.22 1.16 3.73
C ASP A 206 12.56 2.24 4.58
N LEU A 207 12.07 3.31 3.97
CA LEU A 207 11.33 4.37 4.66
C LEU A 207 9.98 3.90 5.21
N ILE A 208 9.24 3.03 4.51
CA ILE A 208 8.00 2.44 5.03
C ILE A 208 8.31 1.62 6.29
N VAL A 209 9.33 0.77 6.25
CA VAL A 209 9.77 -0.01 7.41
C VAL A 209 10.10 0.91 8.58
N GLN A 210 10.88 1.97 8.34
CA GLN A 210 11.22 2.95 9.36
C GLN A 210 9.99 3.63 9.95
N MET A 211 9.05 4.12 9.11
CA MET A 211 7.83 4.79 9.57
C MET A 211 6.96 3.88 10.43
N VAL A 212 6.86 2.60 10.06
CA VAL A 212 6.11 1.60 10.85
C VAL A 212 6.79 1.32 12.19
N CYS A 213 8.12 1.28 12.24
CA CYS A 213 8.87 1.10 13.48
C CYS A 213 8.73 2.31 14.41
N ASP A 214 8.76 3.54 13.87
CA ASP A 214 8.64 4.78 14.63
C ASP A 214 7.20 5.02 15.16
N GLY A 215 6.20 4.44 14.52
CA GLY A 215 4.79 4.56 14.89
C GLY A 215 4.32 3.56 15.96
N ARG A 216 5.21 2.64 16.38
CA ARG A 216 4.98 1.71 17.49
C ARG A 216 5.50 2.29 18.76
#